data_830f24c5bc8f2df0b90be830ef736dea
#
_entry.id   830f24c5bc8f2df0b90be830ef736dea
#
_cell.length_a   1.000
_cell.length_b   1.000
_cell.length_c   1.000
_cell.angle_alpha   90.00
_cell.angle_beta   90.00
_cell.angle_gamma   90.00
#
_symmetry.space_group_name_H-M   'P 1'
#
loop_
_entity.id
_entity.type
_entity.pdbx_description
1 polymer ?
#
loop_
_entity_poly.entity_id
_entity_poly.type
_entity_poly.pdbx_seq_one_letter_code
_entity_poly.pdbx_strand_id
1 'polypeptide(L)'
;MGTVKSIAQKKKGSFWDHKILRELAEELERYYSDPSSFDPKKLEALAFEFFNELKKVLKEVGVLSQMKQGLKSKAPTAFGFLKKALHLIQSDEVDDFGLDRKFELSIKPFFDFLFTHYFRVSVSGIENIPNEGRALVVANHSGVLPYDAAMIKIAIFNEHPARRELRFLVDDFVFHFPFLGILMNRIGGVRACPENAERLLKSDELIAVFPEGIKGISKKFSDRYRLQRFGRGGAVRLAFKTQSPIIPVAVVGAEEIHPLLYKSTTLARPLGIPFFPVTPTFPWLGPLGAIPLPTKWTIQIGKPITYPSITSREINDGILINRETEKLRETIQKMVLELLKERRSVFFSD
;
A
#
# COMPACT_ATOMS: atom_id res chain seq x y z
N MET A 1 8.78 -3.60 -25.88
CA MET A 1 7.66 -2.65 -25.69
C MET A 1 6.28 -3.18 -26.11
N GLY A 2 6.11 -4.46 -26.37
CA GLY A 2 4.87 -5.00 -26.98
C GLY A 2 4.09 -6.04 -26.19
N THR A 3 4.54 -6.48 -25.02
CA THR A 3 4.01 -7.72 -24.41
C THR A 3 2.97 -7.53 -23.30
N VAL A 4 2.97 -6.44 -22.58
CA VAL A 4 2.03 -6.24 -21.45
C VAL A 4 0.70 -5.63 -21.90
N LYS A 5 0.70 -4.71 -22.87
CA LYS A 5 -0.54 -4.15 -23.45
C LYS A 5 -1.34 -5.16 -24.29
N SER A 6 -0.69 -6.20 -24.84
CA SER A 6 -1.35 -7.22 -25.67
C SER A 6 -2.11 -8.26 -24.86
N ILE A 7 -1.77 -8.49 -23.60
CA ILE A 7 -2.45 -9.46 -22.73
C ILE A 7 -3.77 -8.90 -22.18
N ALA A 8 -3.84 -7.60 -21.93
CA ALA A 8 -5.03 -6.93 -21.41
C ALA A 8 -6.18 -6.82 -22.45
N GLN A 9 -5.91 -6.90 -23.76
CA GLN A 9 -6.92 -6.75 -24.80
C GLN A 9 -7.53 -8.06 -25.33
N LYS A 10 -7.10 -9.24 -24.90
CA LYS A 10 -7.48 -10.51 -25.56
C LYS A 10 -8.42 -11.46 -24.83
N LYS A 11 -8.97 -11.13 -23.64
CA LYS A 11 -10.03 -11.96 -23.03
C LYS A 11 -11.14 -11.08 -22.44
N LYS A 12 -12.26 -10.94 -23.17
CA LYS A 12 -13.58 -10.64 -22.63
C LYS A 12 -14.00 -11.80 -21.71
N GLY A 13 -13.87 -11.67 -20.45
CA GLY A 13 -14.17 -12.54 -19.34
C GLY A 13 -13.36 -11.99 -18.17
N SER A 14 -13.77 -10.83 -17.66
CA SER A 14 -13.11 -10.22 -16.52
C SER A 14 -13.24 -11.17 -15.33
N PHE A 15 -12.18 -11.31 -14.52
CA PHE A 15 -12.23 -11.94 -13.20
C PHE A 15 -13.46 -11.47 -12.39
N TRP A 16 -13.91 -10.23 -12.66
CA TRP A 16 -15.05 -9.56 -12.03
C TRP A 16 -16.42 -9.95 -12.60
N ASP A 17 -16.48 -10.69 -13.69
CA ASP A 17 -17.75 -11.20 -14.25
C ASP A 17 -18.20 -12.49 -13.55
N HIS A 18 -17.38 -13.04 -12.65
CA HIS A 18 -17.74 -14.23 -11.88
C HIS A 18 -18.83 -13.92 -10.86
N LYS A 19 -19.87 -14.76 -10.85
CA LYS A 19 -21.03 -14.66 -9.94
C LYS A 19 -20.62 -14.52 -8.48
N ILE A 20 -19.63 -15.28 -8.03
CA ILE A 20 -19.10 -15.31 -6.66
C ILE A 20 -18.60 -13.91 -6.21
N LEU A 21 -17.92 -13.20 -7.11
CA LEU A 21 -17.39 -11.87 -6.78
C LEU A 21 -18.50 -10.83 -6.62
N ARG A 22 -19.55 -10.94 -7.43
CA ARG A 22 -20.74 -10.08 -7.27
C ARG A 22 -21.45 -10.39 -5.97
N GLU A 23 -21.69 -11.67 -5.66
CA GLU A 23 -22.33 -12.08 -4.41
C GLU A 23 -21.53 -11.66 -3.18
N LEU A 24 -20.19 -11.78 -3.22
CA LEU A 24 -19.32 -11.31 -2.15
C LEU A 24 -19.40 -9.78 -1.99
N ALA A 25 -19.36 -9.05 -3.11
CA ALA A 25 -19.46 -7.59 -3.10
C ALA A 25 -20.82 -7.12 -2.57
N GLU A 26 -21.92 -7.73 -3.03
CA GLU A 26 -23.28 -7.43 -2.56
C GLU A 26 -23.46 -7.71 -1.06
N GLU A 27 -22.89 -8.82 -0.56
CA GLU A 27 -22.96 -9.16 0.86
C GLU A 27 -22.18 -8.16 1.71
N LEU A 28 -21.00 -7.73 1.23
CA LEU A 28 -20.20 -6.71 1.90
C LEU A 28 -20.87 -5.32 1.84
N GLU A 29 -21.45 -4.92 0.71
CA GLU A 29 -22.21 -3.67 0.60
C GLU A 29 -23.44 -3.66 1.52
N ARG A 30 -24.15 -4.79 1.62
CA ARG A 30 -25.26 -4.96 2.56
C ARG A 30 -24.78 -4.77 4.00
N TYR A 31 -23.70 -5.43 4.37
CA TYR A 31 -23.09 -5.28 5.68
C TYR A 31 -22.67 -3.83 5.98
N TYR A 32 -22.12 -3.11 5.00
CA TYR A 32 -21.76 -1.69 5.16
C TYR A 32 -22.96 -0.79 5.38
N SER A 33 -24.10 -1.15 4.79
CA SER A 33 -25.36 -0.41 4.95
C SER A 33 -26.06 -0.74 6.26
N ASP A 34 -26.03 -2.01 6.68
CA ASP A 34 -26.62 -2.50 7.92
C ASP A 34 -25.73 -3.57 8.58
N PRO A 35 -24.89 -3.17 9.55
CA PRO A 35 -24.05 -4.11 10.29
C PRO A 35 -24.79 -5.21 11.06
N SER A 36 -26.10 -5.03 11.35
CA SER A 36 -26.91 -6.04 12.03
C SER A 36 -27.27 -7.23 11.12
N SER A 37 -27.17 -7.03 9.81
CA SER A 37 -27.42 -8.07 8.77
C SER A 37 -26.27 -9.06 8.59
N PHE A 38 -25.22 -8.97 9.40
CA PHE A 38 -23.99 -9.77 9.26
C PHE A 38 -24.26 -11.27 9.48
N ASP A 39 -23.98 -12.07 8.44
CA ASP A 39 -23.99 -13.54 8.51
C ASP A 39 -22.56 -14.09 8.31
N PRO A 40 -21.87 -14.46 9.40
CA PRO A 40 -20.50 -14.98 9.34
C PRO A 40 -20.37 -16.25 8.47
N LYS A 41 -21.35 -17.16 8.52
CA LYS A 41 -21.30 -18.44 7.80
C LYS A 41 -21.42 -18.25 6.27
N LYS A 42 -22.30 -17.32 5.87
CA LYS A 42 -22.45 -16.98 4.45
C LYS A 42 -21.20 -16.30 3.91
N LEU A 43 -20.62 -15.38 4.67
CA LEU A 43 -19.38 -14.72 4.29
C LEU A 43 -18.21 -15.70 4.22
N GLU A 44 -18.12 -16.66 5.14
CA GLU A 44 -17.11 -17.72 5.14
C GLU A 44 -17.18 -18.56 3.87
N ALA A 45 -18.38 -19.01 3.50
CA ALA A 45 -18.61 -19.79 2.28
C ALA A 45 -18.18 -19.02 1.01
N LEU A 46 -18.64 -17.77 0.88
CA LEU A 46 -18.28 -16.88 -0.23
C LEU A 46 -16.78 -16.59 -0.30
N ALA A 47 -16.13 -16.37 0.85
CA ALA A 47 -14.70 -16.13 0.91
C ALA A 47 -13.89 -17.36 0.49
N PHE A 48 -14.33 -18.58 0.86
CA PHE A 48 -13.70 -19.82 0.44
C PHE A 48 -13.82 -20.06 -1.07
N GLU A 49 -14.99 -19.83 -1.64
CA GLU A 49 -15.21 -19.89 -3.09
C GLU A 49 -14.38 -18.85 -3.83
N PHE A 50 -14.37 -17.61 -3.34
CA PHE A 50 -13.54 -16.54 -3.86
C PHE A 50 -12.05 -16.91 -3.88
N PHE A 51 -11.53 -17.50 -2.80
CA PHE A 51 -10.14 -17.94 -2.73
C PHE A 51 -9.81 -18.99 -3.80
N ASN A 52 -10.73 -19.94 -4.05
CA ASN A 52 -10.54 -20.95 -5.09
C ASN A 52 -10.53 -20.32 -6.49
N GLU A 53 -11.41 -19.37 -6.77
CA GLU A 53 -11.41 -18.65 -8.04
C GLU A 53 -10.15 -17.79 -8.21
N LEU A 54 -9.74 -17.06 -7.18
CA LEU A 54 -8.50 -16.30 -7.19
C LEU A 54 -7.28 -17.16 -7.52
N LYS A 55 -7.21 -18.37 -6.95
CA LYS A 55 -6.15 -19.34 -7.22
C LYS A 55 -6.15 -19.80 -8.68
N LYS A 56 -7.32 -20.00 -9.29
CA LYS A 56 -7.43 -20.32 -10.72
C LYS A 56 -6.92 -19.17 -11.59
N VAL A 57 -7.35 -17.94 -11.31
CA VAL A 57 -6.94 -16.76 -12.05
C VAL A 57 -5.44 -16.50 -11.93
N LEU A 58 -4.86 -16.60 -10.74
CA LEU A 58 -3.40 -16.49 -10.55
C LEU A 58 -2.62 -17.53 -11.37
N LYS A 59 -3.19 -18.72 -11.55
CA LYS A 59 -2.62 -19.76 -12.40
C LYS A 59 -2.77 -19.43 -13.89
N GLU A 60 -3.95 -18.95 -14.32
CA GLU A 60 -4.26 -18.61 -15.72
C GLU A 60 -3.46 -17.39 -16.21
N VAL A 61 -3.34 -16.36 -15.39
CA VAL A 61 -2.53 -15.15 -15.69
C VAL A 61 -1.03 -15.47 -15.68
N GLY A 62 -0.65 -16.65 -15.23
CA GLY A 62 0.74 -17.08 -15.22
C GLY A 62 1.59 -16.43 -14.12
N VAL A 63 0.99 -15.69 -13.18
CA VAL A 63 1.69 -15.04 -12.06
C VAL A 63 2.51 -16.06 -11.29
N LEU A 64 1.93 -17.21 -10.97
CA LEU A 64 2.64 -18.27 -10.24
C LEU A 64 3.80 -18.87 -11.04
N SER A 65 3.67 -18.96 -12.37
CA SER A 65 4.75 -19.44 -13.24
C SER A 65 5.87 -18.42 -13.39
N GLN A 66 5.54 -17.13 -13.54
CA GLN A 66 6.50 -16.03 -13.61
C GLN A 66 7.28 -15.87 -12.29
N MET A 67 6.59 -15.92 -11.16
CA MET A 67 7.24 -15.95 -9.84
C MET A 67 8.16 -17.17 -9.68
N LYS A 68 7.75 -18.37 -10.16
CA LYS A 68 8.58 -19.58 -10.14
C LYS A 68 9.82 -19.46 -11.04
N GLN A 69 9.70 -18.86 -12.22
CA GLN A 69 10.83 -18.63 -13.12
C GLN A 69 11.84 -17.65 -12.51
N GLY A 70 11.37 -16.58 -11.87
CA GLY A 70 12.22 -15.64 -11.12
C GLY A 70 12.96 -16.31 -9.94
N LEU A 71 12.35 -17.28 -9.30
CA LEU A 71 12.87 -17.97 -8.11
C LEU A 71 13.64 -19.27 -8.41
N LYS A 72 13.80 -19.69 -9.67
CA LYS A 72 14.55 -20.90 -10.13
C LYS A 72 14.47 -22.11 -9.20
N SER A 73 13.30 -22.70 -8.94
CA SER A 73 13.27 -24.04 -8.33
C SER A 73 11.94 -24.78 -8.27
N LYS A 74 12.05 -26.11 -8.12
CA LYS A 74 10.98 -27.12 -7.99
C LYS A 74 10.10 -26.88 -6.76
N ALA A 75 8.79 -27.13 -6.89
CA ALA A 75 7.79 -26.90 -5.84
C ALA A 75 8.14 -27.64 -4.52
N PRO A 76 8.19 -26.95 -3.39
CA PRO A 76 8.46 -27.54 -2.10
C PRO A 76 7.23 -27.60 -1.20
N THR A 77 7.29 -28.50 -0.20
CA THR A 77 6.43 -28.48 0.99
C THR A 77 6.47 -27.10 1.68
N ALA A 78 5.49 -26.76 2.51
CA ALA A 78 5.44 -25.47 3.23
C ALA A 78 6.77 -25.16 3.96
N PHE A 79 7.44 -26.19 4.49
CA PHE A 79 8.77 -26.06 5.13
C PHE A 79 9.89 -25.75 4.11
N GLY A 80 9.81 -26.34 2.91
CA GLY A 80 10.73 -26.05 1.81
C GLY A 80 10.53 -24.64 1.24
N PHE A 81 9.29 -24.11 1.23
CA PHE A 81 9.00 -22.72 0.90
C PHE A 81 9.61 -21.76 1.93
N LEU A 82 9.46 -22.08 3.23
CA LEU A 82 10.05 -21.30 4.31
C LEU A 82 11.60 -21.31 4.26
N LYS A 83 12.20 -22.50 4.08
CA LYS A 83 13.67 -22.65 3.94
C LYS A 83 14.21 -21.90 2.74
N LYS A 84 13.43 -21.83 1.66
CA LYS A 84 13.79 -21.16 0.42
C LYS A 84 13.55 -19.66 0.49
N ALA A 85 12.47 -19.22 1.14
CA ALA A 85 12.28 -17.83 1.52
C ALA A 85 13.46 -17.36 2.41
N LEU A 86 13.91 -18.20 3.36
CA LEU A 86 15.08 -17.94 4.18
C LEU A 86 16.38 -17.86 3.35
N HIS A 87 16.55 -18.70 2.34
CA HIS A 87 17.74 -18.67 1.48
C HIS A 87 17.73 -17.48 0.51
N LEU A 88 16.55 -17.05 0.04
CA LEU A 88 16.36 -15.78 -0.67
C LEU A 88 16.62 -14.56 0.21
N ILE A 89 16.47 -14.73 1.52
CA ILE A 89 16.81 -13.73 2.55
C ILE A 89 18.32 -13.57 2.71
N GLN A 90 19.14 -14.47 2.22
CA GLN A 90 20.61 -14.47 2.33
C GLN A 90 21.33 -13.99 1.05
N SER A 91 20.67 -13.22 0.17
CA SER A 91 21.35 -12.63 -0.97
C SER A 91 22.32 -11.53 -0.50
N ASP A 92 23.56 -11.59 -1.00
CA ASP A 92 24.61 -10.62 -0.65
C ASP A 92 24.54 -9.33 -1.50
N GLU A 93 23.61 -9.27 -2.46
CA GLU A 93 23.45 -8.14 -3.38
C GLU A 93 22.33 -7.20 -2.92
N VAL A 94 22.52 -6.52 -1.81
CA VAL A 94 21.59 -5.52 -1.27
C VAL A 94 22.28 -4.15 -1.19
N ASP A 95 21.48 -3.10 -1.28
CA ASP A 95 22.00 -1.75 -1.02
C ASP A 95 22.19 -1.49 0.49
N ASP A 96 22.67 -0.30 0.84
CA ASP A 96 22.92 0.12 2.23
C ASP A 96 21.70 0.03 3.16
N PHE A 97 20.48 -0.04 2.62
CA PHE A 97 19.22 -0.14 3.33
C PHE A 97 18.57 -1.52 3.18
N GLY A 98 19.22 -2.45 2.49
CA GLY A 98 18.77 -3.83 2.34
C GLY A 98 17.83 -4.08 1.16
N LEU A 99 17.68 -3.13 0.21
CA LEU A 99 16.91 -3.37 -1.02
C LEU A 99 17.62 -4.41 -1.89
N ASP A 100 16.89 -5.46 -2.26
CA ASP A 100 17.31 -6.50 -3.18
C ASP A 100 16.53 -6.39 -4.48
N ARG A 101 17.14 -5.84 -5.50
CA ARG A 101 16.51 -5.64 -6.83
C ARG A 101 16.07 -6.95 -7.48
N LYS A 102 16.84 -8.02 -7.32
CA LYS A 102 16.49 -9.32 -7.92
C LYS A 102 15.26 -9.90 -7.22
N PHE A 103 15.23 -9.82 -5.89
CA PHE A 103 14.07 -10.26 -5.11
C PHE A 103 12.84 -9.43 -5.46
N GLU A 104 12.94 -8.12 -5.45
CA GLU A 104 11.84 -7.21 -5.79
C GLU A 104 11.24 -7.52 -7.17
N LEU A 105 12.09 -7.65 -8.19
CA LEU A 105 11.65 -8.01 -9.55
C LEU A 105 11.01 -9.40 -9.61
N SER A 106 11.42 -10.34 -8.76
CA SER A 106 10.84 -11.68 -8.71
C SER A 106 9.41 -11.71 -8.17
N ILE A 107 9.07 -10.80 -7.25
CA ILE A 107 7.73 -10.69 -6.66
C ILE A 107 6.84 -9.65 -7.39
N LYS A 108 7.44 -8.81 -8.22
CA LYS A 108 6.73 -7.77 -8.97
C LYS A 108 5.51 -8.30 -9.75
N PRO A 109 5.54 -9.46 -10.44
CA PRO A 109 4.36 -9.98 -11.14
C PRO A 109 3.13 -10.16 -10.25
N PHE A 110 3.32 -10.48 -8.97
CA PHE A 110 2.22 -10.55 -8.01
C PHE A 110 1.64 -9.16 -7.71
N PHE A 111 2.49 -8.16 -7.49
CA PHE A 111 2.03 -6.79 -7.28
C PHE A 111 1.43 -6.16 -8.54
N ASP A 112 1.95 -6.49 -9.73
CA ASP A 112 1.34 -6.09 -11.01
C ASP A 112 -0.07 -6.69 -11.18
N PHE A 113 -0.26 -7.94 -10.77
CA PHE A 113 -1.59 -8.54 -10.74
C PHE A 113 -2.52 -7.81 -9.77
N LEU A 114 -2.06 -7.51 -8.54
CA LEU A 114 -2.85 -6.73 -7.58
C LEU A 114 -3.21 -5.35 -8.16
N PHE A 115 -2.26 -4.68 -8.76
CA PHE A 115 -2.44 -3.36 -9.35
C PHE A 115 -3.44 -3.36 -10.51
N THR A 116 -3.23 -4.25 -11.50
CA THR A 116 -3.96 -4.22 -12.77
C THR A 116 -5.31 -4.93 -12.69
N HIS A 117 -5.35 -6.10 -12.01
CA HIS A 117 -6.49 -7.00 -12.06
C HIS A 117 -7.29 -7.04 -10.76
N TYR A 118 -6.62 -6.99 -9.61
CA TYR A 118 -7.29 -7.17 -8.32
C TYR A 118 -7.89 -5.87 -7.79
N PHE A 119 -7.08 -4.85 -7.60
CA PHE A 119 -7.51 -3.52 -7.17
C PHE A 119 -7.87 -2.59 -8.35
N ARG A 120 -7.50 -2.95 -9.56
CA ARG A 120 -7.80 -2.19 -10.79
C ARG A 120 -7.48 -0.71 -10.64
N VAL A 121 -6.26 -0.44 -10.20
CA VAL A 121 -5.79 0.89 -9.80
C VAL A 121 -5.83 1.85 -10.99
N SER A 122 -6.48 2.98 -10.82
CA SER A 122 -6.41 4.12 -11.74
C SER A 122 -5.46 5.17 -11.17
N VAL A 123 -4.57 5.71 -12.01
CA VAL A 123 -3.57 6.69 -11.60
C VAL A 123 -3.76 7.99 -12.38
N SER A 124 -3.63 9.12 -11.71
CA SER A 124 -3.62 10.45 -12.33
C SER A 124 -2.51 11.32 -11.73
N GLY A 125 -1.99 12.27 -12.53
CA GLY A 125 -0.95 13.20 -12.09
C GLY A 125 0.44 12.57 -11.98
N ILE A 126 0.71 11.45 -12.65
CA ILE A 126 2.00 10.76 -12.60
C ILE A 126 3.16 11.64 -13.05
N GLU A 127 2.89 12.60 -13.94
CA GLU A 127 3.81 13.61 -14.45
C GLU A 127 4.32 14.58 -13.37
N ASN A 128 3.66 14.63 -12.21
CA ASN A 128 4.07 15.44 -11.07
C ASN A 128 5.25 14.82 -10.28
N ILE A 129 5.59 13.56 -10.55
CA ILE A 129 6.81 12.93 -10.03
C ILE A 129 7.98 13.42 -10.88
N PRO A 130 9.05 13.98 -10.27
CA PRO A 130 10.20 14.43 -11.04
C PRO A 130 10.95 13.24 -11.68
N ASN A 131 11.48 13.42 -12.88
CA ASN A 131 12.22 12.37 -13.59
C ASN A 131 13.47 11.90 -12.84
N GLU A 132 14.10 12.80 -12.09
CA GLU A 132 15.33 12.57 -11.31
C GLU A 132 15.34 13.45 -10.06
N GLY A 133 16.34 13.24 -9.20
CA GLY A 133 16.55 14.02 -7.99
C GLY A 133 15.59 13.62 -6.86
N ARG A 134 15.79 14.23 -5.72
CA ARG A 134 15.05 13.96 -4.49
C ARG A 134 13.61 14.45 -4.55
N ALA A 135 12.71 13.68 -3.98
CA ALA A 135 11.36 14.13 -3.69
C ALA A 135 10.74 13.32 -2.56
N LEU A 136 9.83 13.95 -1.82
CA LEU A 136 9.12 13.36 -0.70
C LEU A 136 7.64 13.17 -1.06
N VAL A 137 7.24 11.96 -1.38
CA VAL A 137 5.84 11.56 -1.55
C VAL A 137 5.18 11.48 -0.18
N VAL A 138 4.09 12.22 -0.01
CA VAL A 138 3.31 12.23 1.24
C VAL A 138 1.88 11.80 0.94
N ALA A 139 1.45 10.68 1.52
CA ALA A 139 0.13 10.11 1.25
C ALA A 139 -0.69 9.91 2.53
N ASN A 140 -2.04 9.83 2.37
CA ASN A 140 -2.90 9.28 3.41
C ASN A 140 -2.56 7.81 3.63
N HIS A 141 -2.65 7.35 4.89
CA HIS A 141 -2.36 5.97 5.24
C HIS A 141 -3.64 5.19 5.46
N SER A 142 -3.71 3.99 4.90
CA SER A 142 -4.97 3.27 4.82
C SER A 142 -4.79 1.76 4.88
N GLY A 143 -5.85 1.12 5.37
CA GLY A 143 -5.90 -0.33 5.54
C GLY A 143 -5.09 -0.82 6.74
N VAL A 144 -5.41 -2.02 7.22
CA VAL A 144 -4.69 -2.66 8.32
C VAL A 144 -3.30 -3.14 7.86
N LEU A 145 -3.17 -3.49 6.58
CA LEU A 145 -1.92 -3.88 5.93
C LEU A 145 -1.52 -2.82 4.89
N PRO A 146 -0.23 -2.47 4.76
CA PRO A 146 0.25 -1.32 3.98
C PRO A 146 0.32 -1.60 2.47
N TYR A 147 -0.79 -2.02 1.87
CA TYR A 147 -0.88 -2.19 0.42
C TYR A 147 -0.79 -0.86 -0.34
N ASP A 148 -1.13 0.26 0.31
CA ASP A 148 -1.03 1.61 -0.23
C ASP A 148 0.39 1.95 -0.68
N ALA A 149 1.39 1.71 0.17
CA ALA A 149 2.80 1.91 -0.19
C ALA A 149 3.22 1.08 -1.42
N ALA A 150 2.80 -0.20 -1.45
CA ALA A 150 3.11 -1.09 -2.57
C ALA A 150 2.44 -0.63 -3.87
N MET A 151 1.16 -0.21 -3.82
CA MET A 151 0.44 0.25 -5.02
C MET A 151 0.96 1.59 -5.53
N ILE A 152 1.35 2.54 -4.66
CA ILE A 152 2.02 3.79 -5.08
C ILE A 152 3.36 3.47 -5.74
N LYS A 153 4.16 2.56 -5.16
CA LYS A 153 5.45 2.13 -5.74
C LYS A 153 5.27 1.53 -7.13
N ILE A 154 4.32 0.61 -7.28
CA ILE A 154 4.02 -0.03 -8.57
C ILE A 154 3.47 0.98 -9.58
N ALA A 155 2.62 1.92 -9.16
CA ALA A 155 2.13 3.01 -10.00
C ALA A 155 3.29 3.82 -10.59
N ILE A 156 4.20 4.28 -9.74
CA ILE A 156 5.37 5.07 -10.18
C ILE A 156 6.28 4.25 -11.08
N PHE A 157 6.57 3.00 -10.74
CA PHE A 157 7.42 2.15 -11.55
C PHE A 157 6.83 1.81 -12.92
N ASN A 158 5.51 1.57 -12.99
CA ASN A 158 4.85 1.15 -14.23
C ASN A 158 4.43 2.31 -15.12
N GLU A 159 3.93 3.41 -14.53
CA GLU A 159 3.28 4.50 -15.27
C GLU A 159 4.22 5.68 -15.54
N HIS A 160 5.24 5.90 -14.66
CA HIS A 160 6.16 7.02 -14.84
C HIS A 160 7.22 6.72 -15.90
N PRO A 161 7.51 7.65 -16.87
CA PRO A 161 8.45 7.41 -17.95
C PRO A 161 9.86 7.01 -17.49
N ALA A 162 10.36 7.63 -16.42
CA ALA A 162 11.66 7.31 -15.84
C ALA A 162 11.67 6.06 -14.94
N ARG A 163 10.51 5.40 -14.74
CA ARG A 163 10.38 4.18 -13.90
C ARG A 163 11.11 4.29 -12.57
N ARG A 164 10.87 5.41 -11.88
CA ARG A 164 11.59 5.72 -10.65
C ARG A 164 11.34 4.69 -9.56
N GLU A 165 12.39 4.38 -8.84
CA GLU A 165 12.32 3.59 -7.62
C GLU A 165 11.74 4.44 -6.48
N LEU A 166 10.75 3.91 -5.79
CA LEU A 166 10.19 4.52 -4.58
C LEU A 166 10.65 3.74 -3.35
N ARG A 167 11.35 4.42 -2.44
CA ARG A 167 11.61 3.90 -1.09
C ARG A 167 10.46 4.32 -0.19
N PHE A 168 10.09 3.52 0.79
CA PHE A 168 9.03 3.89 1.72
C PHE A 168 9.47 3.70 3.17
N LEU A 169 9.05 4.63 4.01
CA LEU A 169 9.40 4.61 5.43
C LEU A 169 8.44 3.71 6.20
N VAL A 170 9.00 2.79 6.98
CA VAL A 170 8.30 1.73 7.71
C VAL A 170 8.45 1.95 9.21
N ASP A 171 7.35 1.86 9.94
CA ASP A 171 7.33 2.01 11.41
C ASP A 171 8.12 0.91 12.10
N ASP A 172 8.72 1.24 13.23
CA ASP A 172 9.62 0.38 14.00
C ASP A 172 9.01 -0.96 14.40
N PHE A 173 7.71 -1.00 14.70
CA PHE A 173 7.06 -2.24 15.14
C PHE A 173 7.17 -3.36 14.10
N VAL A 174 7.23 -3.03 12.80
CA VAL A 174 7.35 -3.99 11.70
C VAL A 174 8.66 -4.75 11.79
N PHE A 175 9.73 -4.09 12.23
CA PHE A 175 11.06 -4.69 12.38
C PHE A 175 11.21 -5.58 13.60
N HIS A 176 10.25 -5.57 14.53
CA HIS A 176 10.23 -6.52 15.64
C HIS A 176 9.75 -7.93 15.23
N PHE A 177 9.08 -8.04 14.06
CA PHE A 177 8.65 -9.35 13.57
C PHE A 177 9.78 -10.06 12.83
N PRO A 178 10.07 -11.30 13.19
CA PRO A 178 11.01 -12.13 12.43
C PRO A 178 10.60 -12.17 10.95
N PHE A 179 11.57 -11.99 10.05
CA PHE A 179 11.41 -12.02 8.60
C PHE A 179 10.65 -10.84 7.98
N LEU A 180 9.69 -10.20 8.66
CA LEU A 180 8.91 -9.12 8.08
C LEU A 180 9.77 -7.87 7.84
N GLY A 181 10.60 -7.49 8.80
CA GLY A 181 11.54 -6.37 8.63
C GLY A 181 12.50 -6.60 7.47
N ILE A 182 13.06 -7.82 7.37
CA ILE A 182 13.94 -8.19 6.26
C ILE A 182 13.20 -8.14 4.93
N LEU A 183 11.97 -8.67 4.87
CA LEU A 183 11.14 -8.61 3.68
C LEU A 183 10.87 -7.16 3.26
N MET A 184 10.51 -6.29 4.22
CA MET A 184 10.27 -4.87 3.95
C MET A 184 11.52 -4.18 3.40
N ASN A 185 12.70 -4.40 3.99
CA ASN A 185 13.95 -3.84 3.46
C ASN A 185 14.20 -4.29 2.02
N ARG A 186 14.01 -5.58 1.72
CA ARG A 186 14.25 -6.13 0.38
C ARG A 186 13.36 -5.59 -0.72
N ILE A 187 12.21 -5.05 -0.36
CA ILE A 187 11.28 -4.40 -1.30
C ILE A 187 11.35 -2.87 -1.25
N GLY A 188 12.36 -2.32 -0.59
CA GLY A 188 12.61 -0.88 -0.55
C GLY A 188 12.05 -0.14 0.66
N GLY A 189 11.51 -0.88 1.65
CA GLY A 189 11.13 -0.31 2.94
C GLY A 189 12.35 0.05 3.77
N VAL A 190 12.33 1.19 4.43
CA VAL A 190 13.40 1.68 5.28
C VAL A 190 12.82 2.11 6.61
N ARG A 191 13.52 1.83 7.70
CA ARG A 191 13.09 2.22 9.05
C ARG A 191 12.80 3.72 9.12
N ALA A 192 11.62 4.08 9.62
CA ALA A 192 11.14 5.46 9.70
C ALA A 192 11.83 6.22 10.82
N CYS A 193 13.03 6.72 10.55
CA CYS A 193 13.72 7.69 11.41
C CYS A 193 14.21 8.87 10.58
N PRO A 194 14.40 10.05 11.20
CA PRO A 194 14.84 11.27 10.50
C PRO A 194 16.16 11.06 9.75
N GLU A 195 17.10 10.34 10.34
CA GLU A 195 18.44 10.11 9.82
C GLU A 195 18.42 9.31 8.51
N ASN A 196 17.65 8.23 8.47
CA ASN A 196 17.49 7.40 7.27
C ASN A 196 16.79 8.17 6.14
N ALA A 197 15.71 8.89 6.48
CA ALA A 197 14.97 9.68 5.52
C ALA A 197 15.83 10.81 4.92
N GLU A 198 16.60 11.50 5.76
CA GLU A 198 17.53 12.54 5.32
C GLU A 198 18.65 11.97 4.44
N ARG A 199 19.20 10.81 4.80
CA ARG A 199 20.25 10.14 4.02
C ARG A 199 19.73 9.75 2.64
N LEU A 200 18.53 9.16 2.53
CA LEU A 200 17.91 8.82 1.26
C LEU A 200 17.69 10.06 0.38
N LEU A 201 17.11 11.13 0.94
CA LEU A 201 16.89 12.36 0.17
C LEU A 201 18.19 13.01 -0.27
N LYS A 202 19.24 12.99 0.56
CA LYS A 202 20.58 13.50 0.18
C LYS A 202 21.24 12.68 -0.93
N SER A 203 20.84 11.42 -1.09
CA SER A 203 21.25 10.54 -2.19
C SER A 203 20.33 10.65 -3.41
N ASP A 204 19.51 11.71 -3.49
CA ASP A 204 18.57 12.01 -4.57
C ASP A 204 17.51 10.93 -4.81
N GLU A 205 17.15 10.17 -3.75
CA GLU A 205 16.12 9.15 -3.79
C GLU A 205 14.70 9.75 -3.72
N LEU A 206 13.75 9.04 -4.31
CA LEU A 206 12.32 9.29 -4.14
C LEU A 206 11.82 8.48 -2.95
N ILE A 207 11.29 9.13 -1.93
CA ILE A 207 10.82 8.44 -0.72
C ILE A 207 9.35 8.72 -0.45
N ALA A 208 8.63 7.74 0.12
CA ALA A 208 7.25 7.87 0.56
C ALA A 208 7.15 7.84 2.08
N VAL A 209 6.31 8.72 2.62
CA VAL A 209 5.94 8.76 4.03
C VAL A 209 4.43 8.83 4.20
N PHE A 210 3.94 8.21 5.25
CA PHE A 210 2.53 8.19 5.63
C PHE A 210 2.41 8.84 7.02
N PRO A 211 2.29 10.17 7.10
CA PRO A 211 2.44 10.88 8.38
C PRO A 211 1.30 10.67 9.38
N GLU A 212 0.20 10.04 8.98
CA GLU A 212 -0.81 9.54 9.90
C GLU A 212 -0.27 8.41 10.82
N GLY A 213 0.71 7.63 10.33
CA GLY A 213 1.30 6.50 11.02
C GLY A 213 0.25 5.46 11.46
N ILE A 214 0.47 4.85 12.63
CA ILE A 214 -0.44 3.85 13.21
C ILE A 214 -1.89 4.37 13.32
N LYS A 215 -2.11 5.68 13.53
CA LYS A 215 -3.45 6.25 13.60
C LYS A 215 -4.19 6.15 12.27
N GLY A 216 -3.49 6.26 11.14
CA GLY A 216 -4.03 6.08 9.80
C GLY A 216 -4.51 4.64 9.58
N ILE A 217 -3.63 3.65 9.78
CA ILE A 217 -3.95 2.23 9.57
C ILE A 217 -4.94 1.66 10.60
N SER A 218 -5.12 2.32 11.75
CA SER A 218 -6.04 1.89 12.81
C SER A 218 -7.34 2.69 12.86
N LYS A 219 -7.67 3.43 11.80
CA LYS A 219 -8.99 4.10 11.68
C LYS A 219 -10.10 3.06 11.62
N LYS A 220 -11.19 3.28 12.36
CA LYS A 220 -12.40 2.50 12.17
C LYS A 220 -12.99 2.77 10.80
N PHE A 221 -13.71 1.82 10.26
CA PHE A 221 -14.38 1.97 8.96
C PHE A 221 -15.35 3.17 8.91
N SER A 222 -15.98 3.51 10.04
CA SER A 222 -16.80 4.73 10.20
C SER A 222 -16.03 6.03 9.96
N ASP A 223 -14.73 6.03 10.23
CA ASP A 223 -13.87 7.19 10.12
C ASP A 223 -13.00 7.19 8.85
N ARG A 224 -13.29 6.25 7.93
CA ARG A 224 -12.55 6.15 6.67
C ARG A 224 -12.56 7.47 5.93
N TYR A 225 -11.47 7.73 5.20
CA TYR A 225 -11.27 8.94 4.39
C TYR A 225 -11.21 10.27 5.18
N ARG A 226 -11.22 10.20 6.51
CA ARG A 226 -10.90 11.34 7.38
C ARG A 226 -9.44 11.22 7.82
N LEU A 227 -8.59 12.07 7.26
CA LEU A 227 -7.18 12.06 7.57
C LEU A 227 -6.92 12.37 9.04
N GLN A 228 -6.11 11.57 9.68
CA GLN A 228 -5.64 11.80 11.03
C GLN A 228 -4.57 12.90 11.04
N ARG A 229 -4.25 13.40 12.21
CA ARG A 229 -3.21 14.41 12.36
C ARG A 229 -1.85 13.87 11.86
N PHE A 230 -1.13 14.68 11.09
CA PHE A 230 0.18 14.35 10.52
C PHE A 230 1.32 14.52 11.55
N GLY A 231 1.30 13.72 12.59
CA GLY A 231 2.34 13.68 13.61
C GLY A 231 2.72 15.07 14.14
N ARG A 232 4.04 15.33 14.24
CA ARG A 232 4.63 16.60 14.69
C ARG A 232 5.31 17.36 13.56
N GLY A 233 4.88 17.17 12.31
CA GLY A 233 5.43 17.88 11.16
C GLY A 233 6.76 17.32 10.64
N GLY A 234 7.06 16.04 10.89
CA GLY A 234 8.32 15.43 10.48
C GLY A 234 8.57 15.49 8.97
N ALA A 235 7.54 15.27 8.15
CA ALA A 235 7.64 15.34 6.69
C ALA A 235 8.01 16.76 6.21
N VAL A 236 7.35 17.80 6.74
CA VAL A 236 7.64 19.19 6.37
C VAL A 236 9.03 19.60 6.85
N ARG A 237 9.41 19.25 8.09
CA ARG A 237 10.76 19.53 8.61
C ARG A 237 11.83 18.86 7.74
N LEU A 238 11.60 17.64 7.30
CA LEU A 238 12.50 16.90 6.43
C LEU A 238 12.64 17.60 5.08
N ALA A 239 11.51 18.00 4.46
CA ALA A 239 11.50 18.75 3.22
C ALA A 239 12.27 20.08 3.33
N PHE A 240 12.07 20.82 4.41
CA PHE A 240 12.82 22.05 4.71
C PHE A 240 14.32 21.80 4.80
N LYS A 241 14.72 20.79 5.59
CA LYS A 241 16.13 20.46 5.83
C LYS A 241 16.87 19.99 4.59
N THR A 242 16.19 19.23 3.72
CA THR A 242 16.78 18.64 2.52
C THR A 242 16.47 19.42 1.24
N GLN A 243 15.65 20.46 1.35
CA GLN A 243 15.13 21.24 0.21
C GLN A 243 14.47 20.34 -0.85
N SER A 244 13.77 19.32 -0.37
CA SER A 244 13.07 18.36 -1.23
C SER A 244 11.65 18.86 -1.52
N PRO A 245 11.14 18.77 -2.76
CA PRO A 245 9.74 18.99 -3.04
C PRO A 245 8.88 17.92 -2.33
N ILE A 246 7.73 18.33 -1.80
CA ILE A 246 6.71 17.43 -1.29
C ILE A 246 5.71 17.16 -2.41
N ILE A 247 5.47 15.89 -2.68
CA ILE A 247 4.45 15.43 -3.64
C ILE A 247 3.27 14.88 -2.84
N PRO A 248 2.15 15.62 -2.72
CA PRO A 248 0.96 15.12 -2.05
C PRO A 248 0.30 14.03 -2.88
N VAL A 249 -0.08 12.93 -2.24
CA VAL A 249 -0.75 11.81 -2.91
C VAL A 249 -2.01 11.43 -2.15
N ALA A 250 -3.11 11.30 -2.87
CA ALA A 250 -4.38 10.79 -2.35
C ALA A 250 -4.63 9.37 -2.84
N VAL A 251 -4.97 8.47 -1.93
CA VAL A 251 -5.32 7.08 -2.21
C VAL A 251 -6.76 6.82 -1.73
N VAL A 252 -7.62 6.41 -2.64
CA VAL A 252 -9.00 6.00 -2.36
C VAL A 252 -9.17 4.53 -2.75
N GLY A 253 -9.92 3.76 -1.95
CA GLY A 253 -10.11 2.32 -2.09
C GLY A 253 -9.32 1.49 -1.09
N ALA A 254 -8.19 1.97 -0.63
CA ALA A 254 -7.31 1.25 0.28
C ALA A 254 -7.88 1.10 1.71
N GLU A 255 -8.69 2.03 2.19
CA GLU A 255 -9.31 1.94 3.53
C GLU A 255 -10.44 0.89 3.61
N GLU A 256 -10.85 0.36 2.46
CA GLU A 256 -11.96 -0.58 2.33
C GLU A 256 -11.51 -2.04 2.14
N ILE A 257 -10.19 -2.28 1.98
CA ILE A 257 -9.66 -3.63 1.80
C ILE A 257 -9.77 -4.49 3.07
N HIS A 258 -9.70 -3.86 4.24
CA HIS A 258 -9.87 -4.49 5.56
C HIS A 258 -10.70 -3.56 6.44
N PRO A 259 -12.03 -3.50 6.31
CA PRO A 259 -12.88 -2.62 7.08
C PRO A 259 -12.74 -2.87 8.57
N LEU A 260 -12.05 -1.98 9.28
CA LEU A 260 -11.79 -2.13 10.71
C LEU A 260 -13.04 -1.76 11.53
N LEU A 261 -13.70 -2.76 12.09
CA LEU A 261 -14.89 -2.58 12.93
C LEU A 261 -14.51 -2.25 14.36
N TYR A 262 -13.54 -3.00 14.87
CA TYR A 262 -13.06 -2.87 16.22
C TYR A 262 -11.56 -3.13 16.30
N LYS A 263 -10.88 -2.52 17.25
CA LYS A 263 -9.48 -2.77 17.57
C LYS A 263 -9.31 -3.06 19.06
N SER A 264 -8.59 -4.14 19.36
CA SER A 264 -8.30 -4.53 20.74
C SER A 264 -6.81 -4.30 21.04
N THR A 265 -6.53 -3.46 22.03
CA THR A 265 -5.18 -3.28 22.55
C THR A 265 -4.80 -4.40 23.52
N THR A 266 -5.78 -5.02 24.20
CA THR A 266 -5.55 -6.13 25.12
C THR A 266 -5.06 -7.38 24.40
N LEU A 267 -5.68 -7.73 23.26
CA LEU A 267 -5.25 -8.86 22.42
C LEU A 267 -3.97 -8.56 21.65
N ALA A 268 -3.68 -7.30 21.42
CA ALA A 268 -2.49 -6.87 20.69
C ALA A 268 -1.20 -6.99 21.50
N ARG A 269 -1.24 -6.72 22.81
CA ARG A 269 -0.08 -6.69 23.71
C ARG A 269 0.76 -7.97 23.66
N PRO A 270 0.21 -9.20 23.85
CA PRO A 270 1.02 -10.42 23.82
C PRO A 270 1.59 -10.73 22.42
N LEU A 271 1.04 -10.13 21.36
CA LEU A 271 1.49 -10.30 19.98
C LEU A 271 2.54 -9.26 19.57
N GLY A 272 2.82 -8.26 20.39
CA GLY A 272 3.76 -7.18 20.07
C GLY A 272 3.30 -6.27 18.92
N ILE A 273 1.97 -6.24 18.61
CA ILE A 273 1.40 -5.40 17.56
C ILE A 273 0.71 -4.18 18.14
N PRO A 274 0.60 -3.07 17.39
CA PRO A 274 0.00 -1.83 17.91
C PRO A 274 -1.49 -1.98 18.23
N PHE A 275 -2.20 -2.82 17.50
CA PHE A 275 -3.60 -3.17 17.73
C PHE A 275 -3.95 -4.52 17.09
N PHE A 276 -4.87 -5.26 17.69
CA PHE A 276 -5.45 -6.47 17.10
C PHE A 276 -6.70 -6.06 16.30
N PRO A 277 -6.69 -6.23 14.96
CA PRO A 277 -7.82 -5.81 14.14
C PRO A 277 -8.96 -6.81 14.20
N VAL A 278 -10.20 -6.30 14.22
CA VAL A 278 -11.40 -7.07 13.98
C VAL A 278 -12.09 -6.48 12.76
N THR A 279 -12.18 -7.27 11.71
CA THR A 279 -12.80 -6.93 10.43
C THR A 279 -13.94 -7.90 10.12
N PRO A 280 -14.75 -7.72 9.09
CA PRO A 280 -15.74 -8.72 8.68
C PRO A 280 -15.14 -10.11 8.37
N THR A 281 -13.89 -10.15 7.94
CA THR A 281 -13.20 -11.39 7.54
C THR A 281 -12.25 -11.92 8.61
N PHE A 282 -11.58 -11.06 9.36
CA PHE A 282 -10.63 -11.45 10.40
C PHE A 282 -11.14 -11.08 11.79
N PRO A 283 -11.07 -11.95 12.81
CA PRO A 283 -10.37 -13.25 12.85
C PRO A 283 -11.20 -14.45 12.37
N TRP A 284 -12.45 -14.29 11.96
CA TRP A 284 -13.41 -15.35 11.70
C TRP A 284 -12.93 -16.36 10.65
N LEU A 285 -12.30 -15.88 9.60
CA LEU A 285 -11.72 -16.72 8.53
C LEU A 285 -10.25 -17.09 8.80
N GLY A 286 -9.74 -16.85 10.03
CA GLY A 286 -8.34 -17.10 10.36
C GLY A 286 -7.38 -16.38 9.38
N PRO A 287 -6.34 -17.09 8.84
CA PRO A 287 -5.39 -16.50 7.90
C PRO A 287 -6.02 -15.98 6.59
N LEU A 288 -7.14 -16.56 6.15
CA LEU A 288 -7.86 -16.08 4.95
C LEU A 288 -8.46 -14.68 5.17
N GLY A 289 -8.75 -14.31 6.41
CA GLY A 289 -9.21 -12.97 6.75
C GLY A 289 -8.18 -11.85 6.53
N ALA A 290 -6.91 -12.21 6.31
CA ALA A 290 -5.85 -11.26 5.93
C ALA A 290 -5.81 -10.97 4.42
N ILE A 291 -6.58 -11.70 3.60
CA ILE A 291 -6.71 -11.41 2.17
C ILE A 291 -7.49 -10.10 2.03
N PRO A 292 -6.92 -9.09 1.33
CA PRO A 292 -7.60 -7.82 1.16
C PRO A 292 -8.86 -7.97 0.30
N LEU A 293 -9.89 -7.19 0.57
CA LEU A 293 -11.07 -7.14 -0.29
C LEU A 293 -10.72 -6.48 -1.64
N PRO A 294 -11.34 -6.93 -2.74
CA PRO A 294 -10.99 -6.49 -4.08
C PRO A 294 -11.63 -5.14 -4.45
N THR A 295 -11.38 -4.14 -3.67
CA THR A 295 -11.91 -2.80 -3.88
C THR A 295 -11.27 -2.12 -5.10
N LYS A 296 -11.99 -1.23 -5.75
CA LYS A 296 -11.46 -0.39 -6.83
C LYS A 296 -10.64 0.75 -6.23
N TRP A 297 -9.42 0.96 -6.72
CA TRP A 297 -8.54 2.02 -6.22
C TRP A 297 -8.34 3.16 -7.20
N THR A 298 -8.16 4.34 -6.64
CA THR A 298 -7.70 5.52 -7.37
C THR A 298 -6.55 6.16 -6.61
N ILE A 299 -5.45 6.44 -7.33
CA ILE A 299 -4.28 7.14 -6.82
C ILE A 299 -4.15 8.45 -7.59
N GLN A 300 -4.21 9.57 -6.90
CA GLN A 300 -3.99 10.89 -7.45
C GLN A 300 -2.68 11.47 -6.91
N ILE A 301 -1.79 11.84 -7.80
CA ILE A 301 -0.51 12.48 -7.50
C ILE A 301 -0.68 13.98 -7.74
N GLY A 302 -0.61 14.77 -6.67
CA GLY A 302 -0.79 16.21 -6.71
C GLY A 302 0.46 16.95 -7.17
N LYS A 303 0.30 18.24 -7.42
CA LYS A 303 1.42 19.11 -7.82
C LYS A 303 2.47 19.22 -6.73
N PRO A 304 3.77 19.27 -7.08
CA PRO A 304 4.84 19.45 -6.13
C PRO A 304 4.70 20.73 -5.32
N ILE A 305 4.89 20.62 -4.01
CA ILE A 305 4.96 21.76 -3.09
C ILE A 305 6.43 21.98 -2.78
N THR A 306 6.95 23.13 -3.16
CA THR A 306 8.35 23.51 -2.96
C THR A 306 8.45 24.62 -1.92
N TYR A 307 9.55 24.61 -1.19
CA TYR A 307 9.87 25.61 -0.17
C TYR A 307 11.22 26.26 -0.50
N PRO A 308 11.23 27.18 -1.47
CA PRO A 308 12.48 27.87 -1.83
C PRO A 308 12.95 28.73 -0.67
N SER A 309 14.25 28.75 -0.45
CA SER A 309 14.93 29.70 0.47
C SER A 309 14.56 29.57 1.96
N ILE A 310 14.34 28.34 2.44
CA ILE A 310 14.15 28.09 3.88
C ILE A 310 15.46 28.33 4.63
N THR A 311 15.41 29.19 5.65
CA THR A 311 16.52 29.49 6.52
C THR A 311 16.70 28.48 7.64
N SER A 312 17.90 28.41 8.24
CA SER A 312 18.17 27.52 9.39
C SER A 312 17.26 27.82 10.60
N ARG A 313 16.77 29.07 10.73
CA ARG A 313 15.80 29.43 11.77
C ARG A 313 14.42 28.82 11.50
N GLU A 314 13.96 28.87 10.25
CA GLU A 314 12.65 28.34 9.84
C GLU A 314 12.57 26.83 9.92
N ILE A 315 13.67 26.10 9.68
CA ILE A 315 13.75 24.64 9.87
C ILE A 315 13.39 24.23 11.32
N ASN A 316 13.66 25.13 12.28
CA ASN A 316 13.40 24.88 13.70
C ASN A 316 12.16 25.63 14.23
N ASP A 317 11.47 26.39 13.38
CA ASP A 317 10.22 27.07 13.75
C ASP A 317 9.06 26.08 13.80
N GLY A 318 8.71 25.66 15.03
CA GLY A 318 7.61 24.71 15.24
C GLY A 318 6.24 25.26 14.83
N ILE A 319 6.03 26.58 14.86
CA ILE A 319 4.76 27.19 14.45
C ILE A 319 4.63 27.12 12.93
N LEU A 320 5.68 27.51 12.20
CA LEU A 320 5.73 27.40 10.75
C LEU A 320 5.54 25.97 10.29
N ILE A 321 6.30 25.02 10.88
CA ILE A 321 6.21 23.59 10.54
C ILE A 321 4.79 23.05 10.76
N ASN A 322 4.15 23.38 11.89
CA ASN A 322 2.79 22.90 12.17
C ASN A 322 1.80 23.51 11.17
N ARG A 323 1.92 24.78 10.82
CA ARG A 323 1.08 25.45 9.82
C ARG A 323 1.19 24.79 8.45
N GLU A 324 2.42 24.57 7.96
CA GLU A 324 2.64 23.96 6.65
C GLU A 324 2.23 22.46 6.65
N THR A 325 2.37 21.76 7.78
CA THR A 325 1.90 20.39 7.96
C THR A 325 0.36 20.30 7.86
N GLU A 326 -0.34 21.26 8.47
CA GLU A 326 -1.80 21.29 8.40
C GLU A 326 -2.28 21.62 6.98
N LYS A 327 -1.67 22.59 6.30
CA LYS A 327 -1.95 22.86 4.89
C LYS A 327 -1.75 21.63 3.98
N LEU A 328 -0.67 20.89 4.21
CA LEU A 328 -0.41 19.65 3.46
C LEU A 328 -1.50 18.58 3.73
N ARG A 329 -1.90 18.40 5.00
CA ARG A 329 -2.97 17.50 5.40
C ARG A 329 -4.29 17.91 4.74
N GLU A 330 -4.64 19.18 4.77
CA GLU A 330 -5.85 19.73 4.13
C GLU A 330 -5.81 19.54 2.61
N THR A 331 -4.66 19.73 1.98
CA THR A 331 -4.49 19.48 0.54
C THR A 331 -4.80 18.04 0.19
N ILE A 332 -4.22 17.06 0.92
CA ILE A 332 -4.47 15.64 0.67
C ILE A 332 -5.92 15.29 1.02
N GLN A 333 -6.48 15.85 2.12
CA GLN A 333 -7.90 15.63 2.47
C GLN A 333 -8.84 16.11 1.36
N LYS A 334 -8.56 17.27 0.78
CA LYS A 334 -9.35 17.80 -0.35
C LYS A 334 -9.27 16.90 -1.56
N MET A 335 -8.08 16.45 -1.93
CA MET A 335 -7.86 15.49 -3.03
C MET A 335 -8.66 14.20 -2.80
N VAL A 336 -8.60 13.62 -1.59
CA VAL A 336 -9.39 12.42 -1.22
C VAL A 336 -10.89 12.66 -1.39
N LEU A 337 -11.40 13.82 -0.92
CA LEU A 337 -12.82 14.15 -1.03
C LEU A 337 -13.27 14.38 -2.48
N GLU A 338 -12.41 14.94 -3.33
CA GLU A 338 -12.67 15.11 -4.76
C GLU A 338 -12.78 13.74 -5.45
N LEU A 339 -11.83 12.83 -5.20
CA LEU A 339 -11.89 11.47 -5.75
C LEU A 339 -13.14 10.70 -5.29
N LEU A 340 -13.56 10.88 -4.03
CA LEU A 340 -14.78 10.23 -3.51
C LEU A 340 -16.05 10.74 -4.18
N LYS A 341 -16.12 12.00 -4.62
CA LYS A 341 -17.27 12.54 -5.35
C LYS A 341 -17.43 11.91 -6.72
N GLU A 342 -16.34 11.55 -7.37
CA GLU A 342 -16.31 10.92 -8.69
C GLU A 342 -16.55 9.41 -8.62
N ARG A 343 -16.35 8.80 -7.45
CA ARG A 343 -16.44 7.36 -7.25
C ARG A 343 -17.89 6.90 -7.14
N ARG A 344 -18.30 5.98 -8.01
CA ARG A 344 -19.67 5.43 -8.05
C ARG A 344 -19.83 4.12 -7.27
N SER A 345 -18.81 3.29 -7.22
CA SER A 345 -18.84 2.00 -6.52
C SER A 345 -17.53 1.71 -5.78
N VAL A 346 -17.63 0.91 -4.72
CA VAL A 346 -16.48 0.41 -3.97
C VAL A 346 -15.78 -0.71 -4.74
N PHE A 347 -16.53 -1.56 -5.42
CA PHE A 347 -16.03 -2.81 -5.99
C PHE A 347 -16.02 -2.81 -7.53
N PHE A 348 -16.90 -2.09 -8.18
CA PHE A 348 -17.05 -2.14 -9.63
C PHE A 348 -16.40 -0.91 -10.30
N SER A 349 -15.80 -1.13 -11.46
CA SER A 349 -15.50 -0.06 -12.41
C SER A 349 -16.72 0.17 -13.29
N ASP A 350 -17.01 1.40 -13.59
CA ASP A 350 -18.02 1.78 -14.59
C ASP A 350 -17.67 1.25 -15.98
#